data_724349dc3537e29d45967f95c7f318fc
#
_entry.id   724349dc3537e29d45967f95c7f318fc
#
_cell.length_a   1.000
_cell.length_b   1.000
_cell.length_c   1.000
_cell.angle_alpha   90.00
_cell.angle_beta   90.00
_cell.angle_gamma   90.00
#
_symmetry.space_group_name_H-M   'P 1'
#
loop_
_entity.id
_entity.type
_entity.pdbx_description
1 polymer ?
#
loop_
_entity_poly.entity_id
_entity_poly.type
_entity_poly.pdbx_seq_one_letter_code
_entity_poly.pdbx_strand_id
1 'polypeptide(L)'
;RADYRQDRQGFVDEGWQHIFVVPAEGGTPRQLTNGDWNHSSGRWTADGNELLFSSLRTEDSELSWRESEVYAVNVATEEIRQLTTRRGQDTSPLPSPRGDLVAYRGSDFNTDTYRNSGVYVMNLDGSGSRLISGDFDRNINSMEWAHDGSGVYVTISYQGARNVHFISVQGDVNEITSGAHMLGLSSFTDQGFAVATLSSPQVPADIVSFDLDGPIAFRQLTNVNDDIMAGVTLGDVEEIWYESLDGFQIQGWIIKPPDFDPSEQYPLMLSIHGGPHGMYNVGFNFAWQEHAANGYVILYTNPRGSSGYGSPFGNAIKNAYPGKDFNDLMNGVDLVISRGYIDEQNMFVYGCSGGGVLTSWVVGHTDRFAAASANCPVTNWLSFVGTTDGIGWYRNFEKFPWDDPSEHLRRSPLMYVGNVTTPTMLMTGVGDLRTPMPQTEEYYAALKVMGVETAMIRFNNEWHGTSSTPSNFLRTQLFLREWFKRYEQGRSVTF
;
A
#
# COMPACT_ATOMS: atom_id res chain seq x y z
N ARG A 1 -24.57 12.53 1.10
CA ARG A 1 -23.49 11.61 1.39
C ARG A 1 -22.14 12.30 1.23
N ALA A 2 -21.24 12.07 2.18
CA ALA A 2 -19.86 12.54 2.08
C ALA A 2 -19.11 11.77 0.99
N ASP A 3 -19.32 10.46 0.91
CA ASP A 3 -18.76 9.55 -0.10
C ASP A 3 -19.70 9.43 -1.31
N TYR A 4 -19.84 10.50 -2.08
CA TYR A 4 -20.70 10.51 -3.26
C TYR A 4 -20.02 9.96 -4.54
N ARG A 5 -18.71 9.71 -4.47
CA ARG A 5 -17.92 9.12 -5.56
C ARG A 5 -16.77 8.30 -5.00
N GLN A 6 -16.31 7.33 -5.76
CA GLN A 6 -15.21 6.46 -5.40
C GLN A 6 -14.39 6.11 -6.64
N ASP A 7 -13.08 6.07 -6.49
CA ASP A 7 -12.17 5.66 -7.56
C ASP A 7 -12.54 4.26 -8.07
N ARG A 8 -12.48 4.06 -9.37
CA ARG A 8 -12.87 2.84 -10.11
C ARG A 8 -14.37 2.54 -10.14
N GLN A 9 -15.20 3.33 -9.49
CA GLN A 9 -16.66 3.19 -9.52
C GLN A 9 -17.35 4.41 -10.13
N GLY A 10 -16.74 5.60 -10.02
CA GLY A 10 -17.38 6.84 -10.42
C GLY A 10 -18.28 7.41 -9.34
N PHE A 11 -19.43 7.95 -9.71
CA PHE A 11 -20.46 8.37 -8.76
C PHE A 11 -21.09 7.13 -8.14
N VAL A 12 -21.15 7.13 -6.80
CA VAL A 12 -21.74 6.03 -6.04
C VAL A 12 -23.26 6.17 -6.09
N ASP A 13 -23.95 5.08 -6.39
CA ASP A 13 -25.40 5.01 -6.37
C ASP A 13 -25.97 5.36 -4.98
N GLU A 14 -27.19 5.89 -4.95
CA GLU A 14 -27.91 6.09 -3.70
C GLU A 14 -28.17 4.74 -3.03
N GLY A 15 -28.01 4.69 -1.71
CA GLY A 15 -28.21 3.49 -0.89
C GLY A 15 -26.98 3.09 -0.08
N TRP A 16 -27.10 1.98 0.60
CA TRP A 16 -26.12 1.47 1.56
C TRP A 16 -25.83 0.00 1.28
N GLN A 17 -24.64 -0.46 1.67
CA GLN A 17 -24.27 -1.85 1.54
C GLN A 17 -24.92 -2.67 2.65
N HIS A 18 -25.71 -3.68 2.27
CA HIS A 18 -26.40 -4.57 3.20
C HIS A 18 -25.96 -6.02 3.00
N ILE A 19 -26.19 -6.82 4.04
CA ILE A 19 -25.93 -8.26 4.04
C ILE A 19 -27.20 -8.96 3.56
N PHE A 20 -27.03 -9.86 2.58
CA PHE A 20 -28.07 -10.75 2.06
C PHE A 20 -27.64 -12.20 2.24
N VAL A 21 -28.61 -13.07 2.45
CA VAL A 21 -28.42 -14.52 2.40
C VAL A 21 -29.25 -15.10 1.26
N VAL A 22 -28.70 -16.13 0.62
CA VAL A 22 -29.37 -16.89 -0.43
C VAL A 22 -29.11 -18.39 -0.19
N PRO A 23 -30.07 -19.29 -0.43
CA PRO A 23 -29.83 -20.73 -0.35
C PRO A 23 -28.71 -21.16 -1.32
N ALA A 24 -27.90 -22.15 -0.95
CA ALA A 24 -26.81 -22.64 -1.77
C ALA A 24 -27.28 -23.17 -3.14
N GLU A 25 -28.50 -23.68 -3.18
CA GLU A 25 -29.17 -24.18 -4.38
C GLU A 25 -29.76 -23.06 -5.25
N GLY A 26 -29.61 -21.81 -4.85
CA GLY A 26 -30.18 -20.64 -5.51
C GLY A 26 -31.57 -20.26 -4.95
N GLY A 27 -32.12 -19.18 -5.48
CA GLY A 27 -33.40 -18.62 -5.05
C GLY A 27 -33.35 -17.11 -4.89
N THR A 28 -34.34 -16.52 -4.23
CA THR A 28 -34.39 -15.08 -3.98
C THR A 28 -33.51 -14.73 -2.77
N PRO A 29 -32.55 -13.81 -2.91
CA PRO A 29 -31.78 -13.31 -1.79
C PRO A 29 -32.71 -12.62 -0.74
N ARG A 30 -32.46 -12.88 0.54
CA ARG A 30 -33.15 -12.24 1.65
C ARG A 30 -32.19 -11.26 2.35
N GLN A 31 -32.59 -10.01 2.47
CA GLN A 31 -31.83 -8.99 3.18
C GLN A 31 -31.91 -9.20 4.70
N LEU A 32 -30.77 -9.14 5.38
CA LEU A 32 -30.66 -9.31 6.84
C LEU A 32 -30.40 -8.00 7.57
N THR A 33 -29.77 -7.03 6.93
CA THR A 33 -29.44 -5.75 7.56
C THR A 33 -30.16 -4.61 6.86
N ASN A 34 -30.46 -3.55 7.60
CA ASN A 34 -31.17 -2.37 7.11
C ASN A 34 -30.62 -1.08 7.76
N GLY A 35 -31.17 0.06 7.33
CA GLY A 35 -30.80 1.39 7.82
C GLY A 35 -29.72 2.06 6.95
N ASP A 36 -29.36 3.27 7.32
CA ASP A 36 -28.50 4.17 6.54
C ASP A 36 -27.01 4.00 6.86
N TRP A 37 -26.54 2.75 6.83
CA TRP A 37 -25.16 2.38 7.16
C TRP A 37 -24.63 1.30 6.21
N ASN A 38 -23.33 1.39 5.92
CA ASN A 38 -22.61 0.33 5.22
C ASN A 38 -22.22 -0.81 6.17
N HIS A 39 -22.37 -2.03 5.71
CA HIS A 39 -22.03 -3.25 6.43
C HIS A 39 -20.95 -4.01 5.65
N SER A 40 -19.93 -4.49 6.35
CA SER A 40 -18.94 -5.39 5.73
C SER A 40 -19.55 -6.75 5.40
N SER A 41 -18.84 -7.58 4.65
CA SER A 41 -19.24 -8.96 4.39
C SER A 41 -19.37 -9.76 5.68
N GLY A 42 -20.48 -10.48 5.83
CA GLY A 42 -20.76 -11.30 7.01
C GLY A 42 -19.89 -12.55 7.09
N ARG A 43 -19.57 -12.99 8.29
CA ARG A 43 -18.89 -14.25 8.61
C ARG A 43 -19.81 -15.13 9.46
N TRP A 44 -20.08 -16.35 8.98
CA TRP A 44 -20.96 -17.30 9.68
C TRP A 44 -20.37 -17.74 11.01
N THR A 45 -21.20 -17.78 12.05
CA THR A 45 -20.88 -18.51 13.28
C THR A 45 -20.86 -20.02 13.01
N ALA A 46 -20.14 -20.79 13.82
CA ALA A 46 -19.98 -22.24 13.62
C ALA A 46 -21.30 -23.02 13.64
N ASP A 47 -22.30 -22.53 14.36
CA ASP A 47 -23.65 -23.11 14.42
C ASP A 47 -24.59 -22.67 13.27
N GLY A 48 -24.12 -21.73 12.42
CA GLY A 48 -24.88 -21.21 11.29
C GLY A 48 -26.07 -20.30 11.66
N ASN A 49 -26.21 -19.88 12.91
CA ASN A 49 -27.37 -19.09 13.36
C ASN A 49 -27.17 -17.58 13.18
N GLU A 50 -25.94 -17.10 13.19
CA GLU A 50 -25.61 -15.67 13.09
C GLU A 50 -24.54 -15.39 12.03
N LEU A 51 -24.53 -14.14 11.53
CA LEU A 51 -23.46 -13.56 10.74
C LEU A 51 -22.83 -12.41 11.53
N LEU A 52 -21.49 -12.44 11.68
CA LEU A 52 -20.72 -11.36 12.27
C LEU A 52 -20.23 -10.40 11.18
N PHE A 53 -20.30 -9.11 11.42
CA PHE A 53 -19.88 -8.09 10.45
C PHE A 53 -19.37 -6.84 11.17
N SER A 54 -18.71 -5.95 10.42
CA SER A 54 -18.30 -4.63 10.90
C SER A 54 -19.16 -3.54 10.29
N SER A 55 -19.49 -2.54 11.09
CA SER A 55 -20.23 -1.34 10.66
C SER A 55 -19.98 -0.23 11.66
N LEU A 56 -20.33 1.00 11.32
CA LEU A 56 -20.52 2.10 12.26
C LEU A 56 -21.95 2.58 12.12
N ARG A 57 -22.83 2.22 13.08
CA ARG A 57 -24.28 2.49 13.04
C ARG A 57 -24.62 3.70 13.89
N THR A 58 -23.99 4.85 13.60
CA THR A 58 -24.21 6.15 14.24
C THR A 58 -24.64 7.18 13.21
N GLU A 59 -25.28 8.27 13.64
CA GLU A 59 -25.75 9.33 12.73
C GLU A 59 -24.61 10.03 11.97
N ASP A 60 -23.41 10.10 12.56
CA ASP A 60 -22.23 10.74 12.03
C ASP A 60 -21.23 9.76 11.37
N SER A 61 -21.65 8.54 11.08
CA SER A 61 -20.81 7.46 10.56
C SER A 61 -19.99 7.85 9.31
N GLU A 62 -20.55 8.68 8.44
CA GLU A 62 -19.84 9.16 7.24
C GLU A 62 -18.64 10.08 7.55
N LEU A 63 -18.64 10.71 8.74
CA LEU A 63 -17.56 11.62 9.17
C LEU A 63 -16.63 10.98 10.20
N SER A 64 -16.97 9.78 10.68
CA SER A 64 -16.25 9.04 11.73
C SER A 64 -15.46 7.84 11.16
N TRP A 65 -14.82 8.02 10.02
CA TRP A 65 -14.11 6.99 9.25
C TRP A 65 -12.98 6.24 10.00
N ARG A 66 -12.60 6.67 11.21
CA ARG A 66 -11.64 5.99 12.11
C ARG A 66 -12.32 5.17 13.19
N GLU A 67 -13.62 5.00 13.10
CA GLU A 67 -14.42 4.25 14.06
C GLU A 67 -15.18 3.14 13.34
N SER A 68 -15.30 2.00 13.95
CA SER A 68 -16.07 0.85 13.47
C SER A 68 -16.28 -0.12 14.63
N GLU A 69 -17.43 -0.78 14.63
CA GLU A 69 -17.79 -1.76 15.64
C GLU A 69 -18.13 -3.11 15.01
N VAL A 70 -18.04 -4.17 15.80
CA VAL A 70 -18.46 -5.52 15.43
C VAL A 70 -19.89 -5.75 15.88
N TYR A 71 -20.68 -6.33 14.98
CA TYR A 71 -22.08 -6.68 15.19
C TYR A 71 -22.33 -8.15 14.84
N ALA A 72 -23.40 -8.70 15.39
CA ALA A 72 -23.98 -9.98 14.98
C ALA A 72 -25.41 -9.73 14.47
N VAL A 73 -25.81 -10.43 13.41
CA VAL A 73 -27.21 -10.51 12.96
C VAL A 73 -27.68 -11.96 13.00
N ASN A 74 -28.79 -12.20 13.68
CA ASN A 74 -29.43 -13.51 13.69
C ASN A 74 -30.13 -13.76 12.35
N VAL A 75 -29.82 -14.88 11.68
CA VAL A 75 -30.29 -15.15 10.31
C VAL A 75 -31.80 -15.45 10.29
N ALA A 76 -32.37 -16.00 11.36
CA ALA A 76 -33.79 -16.32 11.40
C ALA A 76 -34.66 -15.13 11.83
N THR A 77 -34.24 -14.34 12.83
CA THR A 77 -35.01 -13.25 13.40
C THR A 77 -34.66 -11.86 12.87
N GLU A 78 -33.51 -11.73 12.17
CA GLU A 78 -32.95 -10.46 11.68
C GLU A 78 -32.58 -9.48 12.80
N GLU A 79 -32.55 -9.95 14.05
CA GLU A 79 -32.15 -9.16 15.21
C GLU A 79 -30.64 -8.86 15.11
N ILE A 80 -30.28 -7.57 15.23
CA ILE A 80 -28.90 -7.10 15.22
C ILE A 80 -28.49 -6.72 16.64
N ARG A 81 -27.36 -7.24 17.11
CA ARG A 81 -26.75 -6.88 18.39
C ARG A 81 -25.33 -6.40 18.20
N GLN A 82 -24.93 -5.38 18.93
CA GLN A 82 -23.58 -4.84 18.95
C GLN A 82 -22.71 -5.67 19.89
N LEU A 83 -21.49 -6.03 19.46
CA LEU A 83 -20.54 -6.84 20.22
C LEU A 83 -19.39 -6.05 20.80
N THR A 84 -18.98 -4.96 20.13
CA THR A 84 -17.92 -4.07 20.60
C THR A 84 -18.44 -2.66 20.80
N THR A 85 -17.83 -1.92 21.74
CA THR A 85 -18.25 -0.54 22.10
C THR A 85 -17.05 0.35 22.41
N ARG A 86 -15.85 -0.13 22.14
CA ARG A 86 -14.62 0.63 22.35
C ARG A 86 -14.51 1.70 21.27
N ARG A 87 -14.28 2.93 21.67
CA ARG A 87 -14.04 3.99 20.69
C ARG A 87 -12.76 3.69 19.90
N GLY A 88 -12.90 3.50 18.59
CA GLY A 88 -11.83 3.15 17.66
C GLY A 88 -12.30 2.23 16.54
N GLN A 89 -11.37 1.56 15.91
CA GLN A 89 -11.71 0.62 14.83
C GLN A 89 -11.73 -0.81 15.38
N ASP A 90 -12.90 -1.45 15.34
CA ASP A 90 -13.07 -2.88 15.54
C ASP A 90 -13.63 -3.48 14.26
N THR A 91 -12.82 -4.32 13.58
CA THR A 91 -13.09 -4.78 12.22
C THR A 91 -12.73 -6.24 12.01
N SER A 92 -13.15 -6.80 10.87
CA SER A 92 -12.79 -8.14 10.41
C SER A 92 -13.07 -9.24 11.44
N PRO A 93 -14.30 -9.31 12.00
CA PRO A 93 -14.65 -10.36 12.94
C PRO A 93 -14.53 -11.74 12.28
N LEU A 94 -13.94 -12.68 13.01
CA LEU A 94 -13.71 -14.04 12.57
C LEU A 94 -14.15 -15.01 13.67
N PRO A 95 -15.32 -15.67 13.56
CA PRO A 95 -15.79 -16.66 14.53
C PRO A 95 -14.84 -17.85 14.60
N SER A 96 -14.61 -18.37 15.82
CA SER A 96 -13.80 -19.57 16.01
C SER A 96 -14.52 -20.81 15.48
N PRO A 97 -13.79 -21.82 15.02
CA PRO A 97 -14.39 -23.10 14.59
C PRO A 97 -15.07 -23.85 15.73
N ARG A 98 -14.72 -23.56 16.99
CA ARG A 98 -15.41 -24.11 18.18
C ARG A 98 -16.72 -23.43 18.52
N GLY A 99 -16.98 -22.24 17.96
CA GLY A 99 -18.18 -21.46 18.20
C GLY A 99 -18.24 -20.75 19.57
N ASP A 100 -17.13 -20.64 20.27
CA ASP A 100 -17.02 -20.03 21.61
C ASP A 100 -16.42 -18.62 21.57
N LEU A 101 -15.53 -18.32 20.61
CA LEU A 101 -14.80 -17.08 20.53
C LEU A 101 -14.97 -16.38 19.17
N VAL A 102 -14.66 -15.09 19.16
CA VAL A 102 -14.52 -14.26 17.95
C VAL A 102 -13.15 -13.58 18.02
N ALA A 103 -12.32 -13.78 17.01
CA ALA A 103 -11.14 -12.96 16.79
C ALA A 103 -11.52 -11.75 15.96
N TYR A 104 -10.89 -10.59 16.19
CA TYR A 104 -11.09 -9.39 15.37
C TYR A 104 -9.86 -8.48 15.44
N ARG A 105 -9.75 -7.59 14.47
CA ARG A 105 -8.72 -6.55 14.50
C ARG A 105 -9.25 -5.30 15.15
N GLY A 106 -8.47 -4.72 16.07
CA GLY A 106 -8.92 -3.56 16.79
C GLY A 106 -7.81 -2.55 17.08
N SER A 107 -8.19 -1.28 17.23
CA SER A 107 -7.30 -0.21 17.67
C SER A 107 -8.11 0.88 18.38
N ASP A 108 -7.53 1.48 19.44
CA ASP A 108 -8.15 2.62 20.11
C ASP A 108 -8.15 3.84 19.20
N PHE A 109 -9.18 4.69 19.32
CA PHE A 109 -9.26 5.94 18.60
C PHE A 109 -8.06 6.86 18.91
N ASN A 110 -7.45 7.38 17.88
CA ASN A 110 -6.49 8.47 17.98
C ASN A 110 -6.51 9.35 16.72
N THR A 111 -5.72 10.41 16.71
CA THR A 111 -5.59 11.34 15.58
C THR A 111 -4.34 11.10 14.74
N ASP A 112 -3.68 9.96 14.93
CA ASP A 112 -2.50 9.58 14.14
C ASP A 112 -2.86 9.33 12.68
N THR A 113 -1.93 9.58 11.78
CA THR A 113 -2.14 9.30 10.35
C THR A 113 -1.96 7.82 10.03
N TYR A 114 -1.20 7.10 10.86
CA TYR A 114 -0.93 5.67 10.72
C TYR A 114 -0.94 4.95 12.08
N ARG A 115 -1.57 3.80 12.11
CA ARG A 115 -1.55 2.89 13.26
C ARG A 115 -1.80 1.46 12.80
N ASN A 116 -1.06 0.51 13.35
CA ASN A 116 -1.37 -0.90 13.22
C ASN A 116 -2.50 -1.30 14.16
N SER A 117 -3.34 -2.23 13.71
CA SER A 117 -4.38 -2.85 14.55
C SER A 117 -3.79 -4.05 15.29
N GLY A 118 -4.17 -4.22 16.54
CA GLY A 118 -3.93 -5.45 17.29
C GLY A 118 -4.95 -6.54 16.96
N VAL A 119 -4.65 -7.78 17.35
CA VAL A 119 -5.60 -8.90 17.34
C VAL A 119 -6.24 -9.02 18.72
N TYR A 120 -7.55 -9.01 18.73
CA TYR A 120 -8.38 -9.18 19.92
C TYR A 120 -9.17 -10.48 19.82
N VAL A 121 -9.53 -11.03 20.96
CA VAL A 121 -10.55 -12.09 21.07
C VAL A 121 -11.61 -11.70 22.10
N MET A 122 -12.85 -12.15 21.87
CA MET A 122 -13.99 -12.00 22.77
C MET A 122 -14.84 -13.25 22.73
N ASN A 123 -15.73 -13.43 23.70
CA ASN A 123 -16.77 -14.44 23.64
C ASN A 123 -17.77 -14.12 22.51
N LEU A 124 -18.52 -15.10 22.03
CA LEU A 124 -19.52 -14.91 20.96
C LEU A 124 -20.61 -13.91 21.33
N ASP A 125 -20.89 -13.70 22.63
CA ASP A 125 -21.82 -12.70 23.11
C ASP A 125 -21.26 -11.26 23.19
N GLY A 126 -19.97 -11.07 22.86
CA GLY A 126 -19.26 -9.79 22.94
C GLY A 126 -18.54 -9.57 24.27
N SER A 127 -18.76 -10.40 25.28
CA SER A 127 -18.11 -10.26 26.59
C SER A 127 -16.65 -10.72 26.57
N GLY A 128 -15.85 -10.30 27.57
CA GLY A 128 -14.49 -10.78 27.75
C GLY A 128 -13.48 -10.37 26.68
N SER A 129 -13.76 -9.28 25.95
CA SER A 129 -12.83 -8.76 24.94
C SER A 129 -11.47 -8.45 25.55
N ARG A 130 -10.39 -8.94 24.88
CA ARG A 130 -9.01 -8.72 25.28
C ARG A 130 -8.05 -8.76 24.11
N LEU A 131 -6.99 -7.96 24.18
CA LEU A 131 -5.90 -7.96 23.22
C LEU A 131 -5.05 -9.23 23.41
N ILE A 132 -4.81 -10.01 22.33
CA ILE A 132 -3.95 -11.19 22.34
C ILE A 132 -2.63 -10.99 21.61
N SER A 133 -2.51 -9.97 20.76
CA SER A 133 -1.23 -9.66 20.11
C SER A 133 -0.26 -8.86 20.99
N GLY A 134 -0.67 -8.45 22.21
CA GLY A 134 0.18 -7.66 23.10
C GLY A 134 0.74 -6.40 22.40
N ASP A 135 2.02 -6.13 22.63
CA ASP A 135 2.74 -4.98 22.02
C ASP A 135 3.27 -5.28 20.62
N PHE A 136 2.74 -6.31 19.95
CA PHE A 136 3.17 -6.72 18.60
C PHE A 136 2.67 -5.72 17.55
N ASP A 137 3.38 -4.58 17.44
CA ASP A 137 3.07 -3.49 16.52
C ASP A 137 3.52 -3.81 15.09
N ARG A 138 2.76 -4.65 14.39
CA ARG A 138 3.04 -5.11 13.04
C ARG A 138 1.81 -4.99 12.14
N ASN A 139 2.04 -4.86 10.84
CA ASN A 139 0.97 -4.78 9.86
C ASN A 139 0.41 -6.17 9.54
N ILE A 140 -0.77 -6.46 10.09
CA ILE A 140 -1.50 -7.72 9.87
C ILE A 140 -2.27 -7.63 8.56
N ASN A 141 -1.96 -8.52 7.61
CA ASN A 141 -2.59 -8.57 6.29
C ASN A 141 -3.81 -9.50 6.26
N SER A 142 -3.68 -10.71 6.81
CA SER A 142 -4.77 -11.69 6.91
C SER A 142 -4.77 -12.36 8.28
N MET A 143 -5.91 -12.96 8.63
CA MET A 143 -6.11 -13.66 9.89
C MET A 143 -7.06 -14.85 9.65
N GLU A 144 -6.65 -16.04 10.09
CA GLU A 144 -7.44 -17.29 10.00
C GLU A 144 -7.27 -18.10 11.28
N TRP A 145 -8.35 -18.68 11.82
CA TRP A 145 -8.30 -19.55 12.98
C TRP A 145 -7.57 -20.87 12.68
N ALA A 146 -6.75 -21.32 13.62
CA ALA A 146 -6.39 -22.72 13.67
C ALA A 146 -7.65 -23.57 13.86
N HIS A 147 -7.73 -24.73 13.19
CA HIS A 147 -8.92 -25.57 13.21
C HIS A 147 -9.30 -26.07 14.61
N ASP A 148 -8.30 -26.21 15.49
CA ASP A 148 -8.50 -26.57 16.90
C ASP A 148 -8.93 -25.40 17.79
N GLY A 149 -9.03 -24.18 17.26
CA GLY A 149 -9.41 -22.97 17.99
C GLY A 149 -8.38 -22.51 19.04
N SER A 150 -7.13 -22.98 18.98
CA SER A 150 -6.07 -22.61 19.93
C SER A 150 -5.52 -21.21 19.72
N GLY A 151 -5.69 -20.64 18.52
CA GLY A 151 -5.21 -19.32 18.12
C GLY A 151 -5.49 -19.02 16.68
N VAL A 152 -4.88 -17.94 16.18
CA VAL A 152 -5.02 -17.48 14.80
C VAL A 152 -3.67 -17.44 14.09
N TYR A 153 -3.64 -17.93 12.86
CA TYR A 153 -2.55 -17.66 11.94
C TYR A 153 -2.77 -16.29 11.30
N VAL A 154 -1.71 -15.49 11.27
CA VAL A 154 -1.72 -14.15 10.67
C VAL A 154 -0.57 -14.02 9.68
N THR A 155 -0.82 -13.37 8.53
CA THR A 155 0.28 -12.92 7.67
C THR A 155 0.68 -11.52 8.05
N ILE A 156 1.98 -11.31 8.25
CA ILE A 156 2.55 -10.06 8.74
C ILE A 156 3.49 -9.49 7.69
N SER A 157 3.25 -8.23 7.31
CA SER A 157 4.21 -7.45 6.51
C SER A 157 5.13 -6.67 7.45
N TYR A 158 6.44 -6.95 7.37
CA TYR A 158 7.45 -6.33 8.19
C TYR A 158 8.79 -6.25 7.46
N GLN A 159 9.39 -5.06 7.45
CA GLN A 159 10.69 -4.80 6.83
C GLN A 159 10.82 -5.38 5.40
N GLY A 160 9.85 -5.07 4.56
CA GLY A 160 9.83 -5.49 3.16
C GLY A 160 9.49 -6.96 2.91
N ALA A 161 9.37 -7.80 3.93
CA ALA A 161 8.97 -9.19 3.81
C ALA A 161 7.54 -9.45 4.31
N ARG A 162 6.97 -10.60 3.94
CA ARG A 162 5.70 -11.07 4.49
C ARG A 162 5.82 -12.53 4.90
N ASN A 163 5.56 -12.78 6.19
CA ASN A 163 5.68 -14.08 6.82
C ASN A 163 4.42 -14.44 7.61
N VAL A 164 4.27 -15.73 7.95
CA VAL A 164 3.19 -16.26 8.78
C VAL A 164 3.62 -16.29 10.23
N HIS A 165 2.74 -15.81 11.11
CA HIS A 165 2.88 -15.93 12.57
C HIS A 165 1.64 -16.64 13.13
N PHE A 166 1.78 -17.24 14.29
CA PHE A 166 0.67 -17.79 15.07
C PHE A 166 0.53 -16.98 16.37
N ILE A 167 -0.69 -16.54 16.66
CA ILE A 167 -1.02 -15.85 17.91
C ILE A 167 -1.99 -16.72 18.68
N SER A 168 -1.55 -17.26 19.82
CA SER A 168 -2.40 -18.10 20.66
C SER A 168 -3.49 -17.28 21.32
N VAL A 169 -4.63 -17.93 21.68
CA VAL A 169 -5.67 -17.25 22.47
C VAL A 169 -5.17 -16.82 23.86
N GLN A 170 -4.04 -17.32 24.36
CA GLN A 170 -3.38 -16.90 25.60
C GLN A 170 -2.51 -15.66 25.42
N GLY A 171 -2.13 -15.34 24.18
CA GLY A 171 -1.33 -14.15 23.83
C GLY A 171 0.13 -14.44 23.48
N ASP A 172 0.50 -15.72 23.27
CA ASP A 172 1.83 -16.07 22.79
C ASP A 172 1.90 -15.79 21.28
N VAL A 173 2.95 -15.09 20.83
CA VAL A 173 3.20 -14.77 19.42
C VAL A 173 4.41 -15.56 18.94
N ASN A 174 4.21 -16.44 17.96
CA ASN A 174 5.26 -17.28 17.39
C ASN A 174 5.41 -17.02 15.89
N GLU A 175 6.64 -16.81 15.43
CA GLU A 175 6.95 -16.77 14.00
C GLU A 175 6.96 -18.21 13.45
N ILE A 176 6.13 -18.46 12.43
CA ILE A 176 6.02 -19.77 11.76
C ILE A 176 6.95 -19.83 10.55
N THR A 177 6.93 -18.79 9.71
CA THR A 177 7.84 -18.68 8.56
C THR A 177 8.71 -17.45 8.70
N SER A 178 9.93 -17.50 8.18
CA SER A 178 10.87 -16.39 8.13
C SER A 178 11.58 -16.35 6.78
N GLY A 179 12.11 -15.17 6.42
CA GLY A 179 12.89 -14.99 5.20
C GLY A 179 12.46 -13.80 4.35
N ALA A 180 13.34 -13.47 3.41
CA ALA A 180 13.15 -12.36 2.46
C ALA A 180 12.23 -12.80 1.30
N HIS A 181 10.95 -12.92 1.56
CA HIS A 181 9.92 -13.29 0.58
C HIS A 181 8.57 -12.64 0.90
N MET A 182 7.66 -12.70 -0.06
CA MET A 182 6.27 -12.31 0.09
C MET A 182 5.39 -13.56 0.10
N LEU A 183 5.04 -14.03 1.29
CA LEU A 183 4.17 -15.19 1.48
C LEU A 183 2.72 -14.74 1.70
N GLY A 184 1.80 -15.28 0.91
CA GLY A 184 0.36 -15.08 1.06
C GLY A 184 -0.34 -16.39 1.39
N LEU A 185 -0.59 -16.66 2.69
CA LEU A 185 -1.30 -17.86 3.14
C LEU A 185 -2.72 -17.85 2.55
N SER A 186 -3.08 -18.93 1.85
CA SER A 186 -4.38 -19.07 1.17
C SER A 186 -5.33 -19.97 1.93
N SER A 187 -4.87 -21.15 2.34
CA SER A 187 -5.64 -22.14 3.08
C SER A 187 -4.73 -23.16 3.74
N PHE A 188 -5.26 -23.89 4.70
CA PHE A 188 -4.57 -25.03 5.33
C PHE A 188 -5.58 -26.06 5.82
N THR A 189 -5.10 -27.29 6.03
CA THR A 189 -5.90 -28.42 6.54
C THR A 189 -5.78 -28.52 8.06
N ASP A 190 -6.65 -29.36 8.67
CA ASP A 190 -6.61 -29.70 10.10
C ASP A 190 -5.28 -30.35 10.54
N GLN A 191 -4.50 -30.86 9.58
CA GLN A 191 -3.20 -31.51 9.80
C GLN A 191 -2.03 -30.56 9.57
N GLY A 192 -2.28 -29.24 9.46
CA GLY A 192 -1.25 -28.22 9.27
C GLY A 192 -0.70 -28.10 7.84
N PHE A 193 -1.18 -28.90 6.86
CA PHE A 193 -0.74 -28.75 5.47
C PHE A 193 -1.29 -27.46 4.87
N ALA A 194 -0.41 -26.52 4.55
CA ALA A 194 -0.76 -25.19 4.05
C ALA A 194 -0.43 -25.00 2.57
N VAL A 195 -1.22 -24.15 1.91
CA VAL A 195 -1.00 -23.66 0.55
C VAL A 195 -0.93 -22.15 0.58
N ALA A 196 0.05 -21.61 -0.14
CA ALA A 196 0.31 -20.17 -0.19
C ALA A 196 0.82 -19.72 -1.55
N THR A 197 0.71 -18.42 -1.83
CA THR A 197 1.51 -17.78 -2.87
C THR A 197 2.87 -17.38 -2.28
N LEU A 198 3.95 -17.59 -3.03
CA LEU A 198 5.31 -17.20 -2.64
C LEU A 198 5.97 -16.45 -3.79
N SER A 199 6.55 -15.28 -3.50
CA SER A 199 7.40 -14.51 -4.40
C SER A 199 8.65 -14.06 -3.68
N SER A 200 9.77 -13.95 -4.41
CA SER A 200 11.04 -13.42 -3.91
C SER A 200 11.66 -12.45 -4.93
N PRO A 201 12.78 -11.78 -4.66
CA PRO A 201 13.30 -10.76 -5.57
C PRO A 201 13.56 -11.22 -7.02
N GLN A 202 13.87 -12.49 -7.19
CA GLN A 202 14.18 -13.08 -8.51
C GLN A 202 13.18 -14.15 -8.97
N VAL A 203 12.13 -14.40 -8.16
CA VAL A 203 11.13 -15.44 -8.46
C VAL A 203 9.74 -14.80 -8.44
N PRO A 204 9.06 -14.71 -9.60
CA PRO A 204 7.66 -14.31 -9.68
C PRO A 204 6.77 -15.19 -8.78
N ALA A 205 5.61 -14.65 -8.39
CA ALA A 205 4.70 -15.38 -7.51
C ALA A 205 4.22 -16.70 -8.13
N ASP A 206 4.33 -17.76 -7.34
CA ASP A 206 3.83 -19.08 -7.69
C ASP A 206 3.17 -19.74 -6.47
N ILE A 207 2.48 -20.86 -6.65
CA ILE A 207 1.82 -21.58 -5.56
C ILE A 207 2.80 -22.58 -4.94
N VAL A 208 2.87 -22.52 -3.61
CA VAL A 208 3.66 -23.45 -2.79
C VAL A 208 2.83 -24.12 -1.73
N SER A 209 3.30 -25.26 -1.25
CA SER A 209 2.79 -25.90 -0.02
C SER A 209 3.89 -26.04 1.01
N PHE A 210 3.52 -26.09 2.28
CA PHE A 210 4.40 -26.30 3.41
C PHE A 210 3.60 -26.81 4.61
N ASP A 211 4.28 -27.27 5.66
CA ASP A 211 3.67 -27.73 6.91
C ASP A 211 3.79 -26.63 7.97
N LEU A 212 2.65 -26.21 8.54
CA LEU A 212 2.60 -25.20 9.61
C LEU A 212 3.16 -25.71 10.94
N ASP A 213 3.06 -27.02 11.19
CA ASP A 213 3.42 -27.67 12.45
C ASP A 213 4.82 -28.33 12.42
N GLY A 214 5.45 -28.35 11.22
CA GLY A 214 6.74 -29.00 10.98
C GLY A 214 7.86 -28.02 10.65
N PRO A 215 9.05 -28.55 10.31
CA PRO A 215 10.10 -27.72 9.73
C PRO A 215 9.64 -27.10 8.40
N ILE A 216 9.75 -25.79 8.28
CA ILE A 216 9.30 -25.09 7.07
C ILE A 216 10.16 -25.45 5.87
N ALA A 217 9.55 -26.10 4.90
CA ALA A 217 10.13 -26.43 3.61
C ALA A 217 9.08 -26.18 2.51
N PHE A 218 9.27 -25.12 1.73
CA PHE A 218 8.37 -24.78 0.63
C PHE A 218 8.54 -25.77 -0.51
N ARG A 219 7.43 -26.38 -0.90
CA ARG A 219 7.32 -27.22 -2.10
C ARG A 219 6.49 -26.49 -3.14
N GLN A 220 7.10 -26.19 -4.28
CA GLN A 220 6.41 -25.56 -5.41
C GLN A 220 5.37 -26.51 -6.00
N LEU A 221 4.16 -26.00 -6.24
CA LEU A 221 3.03 -26.75 -6.80
C LEU A 221 2.71 -26.34 -8.25
N THR A 222 3.01 -25.09 -8.62
CA THR A 222 2.81 -24.57 -9.96
C THR A 222 4.09 -23.94 -10.50
N ASN A 223 4.20 -23.86 -11.84
CA ASN A 223 5.35 -23.34 -12.56
C ASN A 223 4.86 -22.42 -13.69
N VAL A 224 3.98 -21.47 -13.34
CA VAL A 224 3.28 -20.64 -14.35
C VAL A 224 4.17 -19.61 -15.05
N ASN A 225 5.35 -19.36 -14.50
CA ASN A 225 6.30 -18.38 -15.04
C ASN A 225 7.55 -19.00 -15.69
N ASP A 226 7.73 -20.33 -15.63
CA ASP A 226 8.97 -20.99 -16.01
C ASP A 226 9.32 -20.79 -17.49
N ASP A 227 8.34 -20.83 -18.37
CA ASP A 227 8.53 -20.65 -19.82
C ASP A 227 8.98 -19.22 -20.16
N ILE A 228 8.47 -18.22 -19.48
CA ILE A 228 8.85 -16.81 -19.67
C ILE A 228 10.23 -16.55 -19.05
N MET A 229 10.49 -17.12 -17.88
CA MET A 229 11.73 -16.92 -17.14
C MET A 229 12.91 -17.72 -17.73
N ALA A 230 12.62 -18.78 -18.50
CA ALA A 230 13.65 -19.55 -19.19
C ALA A 230 14.43 -18.68 -20.19
N GLY A 231 15.70 -18.45 -19.94
CA GLY A 231 16.56 -17.63 -20.80
C GLY A 231 16.55 -16.13 -20.48
N VAL A 232 15.90 -15.71 -19.39
CA VAL A 232 15.99 -14.35 -18.86
C VAL A 232 17.07 -14.30 -17.78
N THR A 233 18.02 -13.37 -17.90
CA THR A 233 18.96 -13.04 -16.84
C THR A 233 18.42 -11.84 -16.07
N LEU A 234 18.24 -12.01 -14.76
CA LEU A 234 17.75 -10.95 -13.88
C LEU A 234 18.89 -10.21 -13.22
N GLY A 235 18.64 -8.96 -12.90
CA GLY A 235 19.52 -8.14 -12.08
C GLY A 235 19.54 -8.60 -10.61
N ASP A 236 20.71 -8.53 -9.98
CA ASP A 236 20.85 -8.80 -8.54
C ASP A 236 20.16 -7.74 -7.69
N VAL A 237 19.49 -8.19 -6.62
CA VAL A 237 18.80 -7.32 -5.67
C VAL A 237 19.58 -7.31 -4.36
N GLU A 238 20.12 -6.15 -4.00
CA GLU A 238 20.86 -5.92 -2.76
C GLU A 238 20.00 -5.14 -1.79
N GLU A 239 19.76 -5.67 -0.60
CA GLU A 239 19.14 -4.94 0.50
C GLU A 239 20.14 -3.97 1.14
N ILE A 240 19.69 -2.74 1.43
CA ILE A 240 20.49 -1.70 2.08
C ILE A 240 19.75 -1.11 3.26
N TRP A 241 20.51 -0.69 4.27
CA TRP A 241 20.03 0.11 5.39
C TRP A 241 20.93 1.33 5.56
N TYR A 242 20.34 2.47 5.87
CA TYR A 242 21.08 3.68 6.13
C TYR A 242 20.38 4.57 7.15
N GLU A 243 21.15 5.33 7.87
CA GLU A 243 20.66 6.31 8.81
C GLU A 243 20.23 7.59 8.08
N SER A 244 19.10 8.13 8.48
CA SER A 244 18.59 9.41 8.01
C SER A 244 18.40 10.38 9.17
N LEU A 245 17.77 11.53 8.91
CA LEU A 245 17.53 12.54 9.93
C LEU A 245 16.81 11.95 11.15
N ASP A 246 17.13 12.47 12.33
CA ASP A 246 16.54 12.08 13.61
C ASP A 246 16.84 10.61 14.02
N GLY A 247 17.88 9.99 13.44
CA GLY A 247 18.28 8.63 13.75
C GLY A 247 17.40 7.54 13.14
N PHE A 248 16.50 7.89 12.20
CA PHE A 248 15.69 6.92 11.50
C PHE A 248 16.55 6.00 10.63
N GLN A 249 16.35 4.68 10.78
CA GLN A 249 16.94 3.68 9.91
C GLN A 249 15.99 3.41 8.74
N ILE A 250 16.47 3.66 7.53
CA ILE A 250 15.72 3.52 6.30
C ILE A 250 16.17 2.27 5.55
N GLN A 251 15.22 1.41 5.23
CA GLN A 251 15.45 0.24 4.39
C GLN A 251 15.22 0.58 2.93
N GLY A 252 16.04 0.03 2.07
CA GLY A 252 15.87 0.09 0.62
C GLY A 252 16.55 -1.07 -0.07
N TRP A 253 16.48 -1.08 -1.37
CA TRP A 253 17.09 -2.09 -2.22
C TRP A 253 17.67 -1.44 -3.46
N ILE A 254 18.72 -2.06 -3.96
CA ILE A 254 19.36 -1.72 -5.22
C ILE A 254 19.22 -2.91 -6.16
N ILE A 255 18.66 -2.70 -7.35
CA ILE A 255 18.72 -3.68 -8.43
C ILE A 255 19.80 -3.21 -9.41
N LYS A 256 20.76 -4.09 -9.65
CA LYS A 256 21.86 -3.86 -10.59
C LYS A 256 21.55 -4.49 -11.94
N PRO A 257 22.08 -3.97 -13.07
CA PRO A 257 21.97 -4.64 -14.37
C PRO A 257 22.44 -6.10 -14.31
N PRO A 258 21.91 -7.00 -15.16
CA PRO A 258 22.31 -8.41 -15.17
C PRO A 258 23.81 -8.63 -15.37
N ASP A 259 24.45 -7.81 -16.21
CA ASP A 259 25.89 -7.88 -16.51
C ASP A 259 26.66 -6.75 -15.80
N PHE A 260 26.34 -6.52 -14.54
CA PHE A 260 26.91 -5.43 -13.74
C PHE A 260 28.43 -5.58 -13.55
N ASP A 261 29.19 -4.54 -13.94
CA ASP A 261 30.61 -4.40 -13.67
C ASP A 261 30.86 -3.20 -12.74
N PRO A 262 31.38 -3.38 -11.52
CA PRO A 262 31.61 -2.28 -10.59
C PRO A 262 32.65 -1.24 -11.05
N SER A 263 33.36 -1.50 -12.13
CA SER A 263 34.30 -0.54 -12.74
C SER A 263 33.66 0.40 -13.76
N GLU A 264 32.42 0.11 -14.18
CA GLU A 264 31.62 0.92 -15.08
C GLU A 264 30.70 1.87 -14.30
N GLN A 265 30.17 2.88 -14.98
CA GLN A 265 29.19 3.81 -14.43
C GLN A 265 27.82 3.62 -15.07
N TYR A 266 26.79 3.66 -14.23
CA TYR A 266 25.40 3.37 -14.60
C TYR A 266 24.47 4.52 -14.29
N PRO A 267 23.47 4.80 -15.13
CA PRO A 267 22.38 5.71 -14.78
C PRO A 267 21.56 5.15 -13.61
N LEU A 268 21.10 6.05 -12.73
CA LEU A 268 20.29 5.71 -11.57
C LEU A 268 18.82 6.05 -11.81
N MET A 269 17.91 5.14 -11.49
CA MET A 269 16.48 5.43 -11.32
C MET A 269 16.08 5.33 -9.84
N LEU A 270 15.68 6.42 -9.23
CA LEU A 270 15.01 6.42 -7.93
C LEU A 270 13.51 6.18 -8.13
N SER A 271 13.02 5.04 -7.63
CA SER A 271 11.59 4.70 -7.60
C SER A 271 11.00 5.04 -6.23
N ILE A 272 9.90 5.80 -6.19
CA ILE A 272 9.23 6.22 -4.96
C ILE A 272 7.82 5.60 -4.90
N HIS A 273 7.51 4.88 -3.82
CA HIS A 273 6.21 4.23 -3.66
C HIS A 273 5.08 5.22 -3.35
N GLY A 274 3.85 4.79 -3.64
CA GLY A 274 2.64 5.50 -3.30
C GLY A 274 2.23 5.31 -1.83
N GLY A 275 1.15 5.92 -1.45
CA GLY A 275 0.60 5.89 -0.10
C GLY A 275 0.24 7.28 0.40
N PRO A 276 0.92 7.87 1.41
CA PRO A 276 2.31 7.64 1.86
C PRO A 276 2.58 6.36 2.65
N HIS A 277 1.57 5.74 3.23
CA HIS A 277 1.70 4.52 4.04
C HIS A 277 1.79 3.24 3.20
N GLY A 278 2.47 3.28 2.05
CA GLY A 278 2.86 2.10 1.29
C GLY A 278 4.09 1.41 1.87
N MET A 279 4.50 0.31 1.26
CA MET A 279 5.74 -0.39 1.54
C MET A 279 6.25 -1.08 0.28
N TYR A 280 7.44 -0.73 -0.17
CA TYR A 280 8.18 -1.56 -1.10
C TYR A 280 8.67 -2.82 -0.40
N ASN A 281 8.78 -3.90 -1.13
CA ASN A 281 9.03 -5.22 -0.59
C ASN A 281 9.94 -6.04 -1.48
N VAL A 282 10.31 -7.21 -0.99
CA VAL A 282 11.22 -8.16 -1.64
C VAL A 282 10.56 -9.07 -2.68
N GLY A 283 9.30 -8.84 -3.05
CA GLY A 283 8.66 -9.58 -4.12
C GLY A 283 9.22 -9.22 -5.49
N PHE A 284 9.08 -10.13 -6.44
CA PHE A 284 9.48 -9.90 -7.83
C PHE A 284 8.76 -8.69 -8.42
N ASN A 285 9.52 -7.81 -9.07
CA ASN A 285 8.97 -6.67 -9.79
C ASN A 285 9.49 -6.64 -11.22
N PHE A 286 8.60 -6.94 -12.16
CA PHE A 286 8.91 -6.99 -13.57
C PHE A 286 9.45 -5.66 -14.12
N ALA A 287 8.84 -4.52 -13.74
CA ALA A 287 9.24 -3.21 -14.26
C ALA A 287 10.66 -2.83 -13.84
N TRP A 288 11.03 -3.11 -12.59
CA TRP A 288 12.38 -2.82 -12.13
C TRP A 288 13.43 -3.72 -12.78
N GLN A 289 13.11 -5.01 -12.93
CA GLN A 289 14.01 -5.94 -13.64
C GLN A 289 14.14 -5.58 -15.13
N GLU A 290 13.07 -5.12 -15.77
CA GLU A 290 13.09 -4.62 -17.15
C GLU A 290 13.97 -3.38 -17.28
N HIS A 291 13.86 -2.42 -16.36
CA HIS A 291 14.72 -1.25 -16.36
C HIS A 291 16.19 -1.61 -16.07
N ALA A 292 16.44 -2.52 -15.14
CA ALA A 292 17.78 -3.02 -14.87
C ALA A 292 18.39 -3.71 -16.09
N ALA A 293 17.62 -4.53 -16.81
CA ALA A 293 18.05 -5.16 -18.07
C ALA A 293 18.34 -4.14 -19.19
N ASN A 294 17.80 -2.93 -19.10
CA ASN A 294 18.13 -1.81 -20.00
C ASN A 294 19.32 -0.96 -19.50
N GLY A 295 20.04 -1.42 -18.48
CA GLY A 295 21.29 -0.84 -18.01
C GLY A 295 21.15 0.23 -16.96
N TYR A 296 20.00 0.32 -16.25
CA TYR A 296 19.81 1.22 -15.12
C TYR A 296 20.07 0.51 -13.79
N VAL A 297 20.67 1.22 -12.86
CA VAL A 297 20.62 0.85 -11.44
C VAL A 297 19.32 1.40 -10.87
N ILE A 298 18.54 0.55 -10.19
CA ILE A 298 17.26 0.96 -9.59
C ILE A 298 17.43 1.04 -8.08
N LEU A 299 17.15 2.20 -7.51
CA LEU A 299 17.03 2.41 -6.07
C LEU A 299 15.55 2.54 -5.70
N TYR A 300 15.10 1.74 -4.75
CA TYR A 300 13.79 1.89 -4.14
C TYR A 300 13.88 1.73 -2.62
N THR A 301 13.23 2.61 -1.88
CA THR A 301 13.37 2.72 -0.42
C THR A 301 12.02 2.85 0.25
N ASN A 302 11.99 2.57 1.55
CA ASN A 302 10.85 2.80 2.43
C ASN A 302 11.15 3.99 3.35
N PRO A 303 10.89 5.24 2.92
CA PRO A 303 11.11 6.41 3.76
C PRO A 303 10.16 6.41 4.96
N ARG A 304 10.44 7.27 5.97
CA ARG A 304 9.48 7.48 7.08
C ARG A 304 8.07 7.69 6.57
N GLY A 305 7.08 7.18 7.27
CA GLY A 305 5.70 7.14 6.81
C GLY A 305 5.31 5.80 6.19
N SER A 306 6.27 4.97 5.75
CA SER A 306 5.98 3.65 5.20
C SER A 306 5.36 2.72 6.25
N SER A 307 4.50 1.82 5.80
CA SER A 307 4.00 0.69 6.60
C SER A 307 5.08 -0.40 6.76
N GLY A 308 4.88 -1.34 7.68
CA GLY A 308 5.80 -2.45 7.88
C GLY A 308 6.96 -2.19 8.83
N TYR A 309 7.01 -1.02 9.50
CA TYR A 309 8.07 -0.64 10.44
C TYR A 309 7.53 -0.24 11.82
N GLY A 310 6.27 -0.56 12.11
CA GLY A 310 5.57 -0.15 13.32
C GLY A 310 4.87 1.20 13.20
N SER A 311 3.96 1.46 14.14
CA SER A 311 3.14 2.67 14.16
C SER A 311 3.95 3.96 14.32
N PRO A 312 5.03 4.02 15.15
CA PRO A 312 5.85 5.23 15.25
C PRO A 312 6.52 5.65 13.93
N PHE A 313 7.02 4.67 13.16
CA PHE A 313 7.64 4.94 11.86
C PHE A 313 6.61 5.45 10.83
N GLY A 314 5.47 4.75 10.72
CA GLY A 314 4.38 5.16 9.85
C GLY A 314 3.84 6.55 10.21
N ASN A 315 3.73 6.86 11.50
CA ASN A 315 3.20 8.14 11.99
C ASN A 315 4.22 9.28 12.01
N ALA A 316 5.50 9.03 11.68
CA ALA A 316 6.55 10.06 11.67
C ALA A 316 6.31 11.20 10.67
N ILE A 317 5.38 11.03 9.75
CA ILE A 317 4.95 12.05 8.78
C ILE A 317 3.67 12.80 9.18
N LYS A 318 3.14 12.56 10.39
CA LYS A 318 1.95 13.25 10.89
C LYS A 318 2.14 14.77 10.81
N ASN A 319 1.20 15.47 10.16
CA ASN A 319 1.24 16.91 9.90
C ASN A 319 2.54 17.41 9.22
N ALA A 320 3.27 16.54 8.53
CA ALA A 320 4.60 16.83 7.99
C ALA A 320 4.90 16.17 6.62
N TYR A 321 3.89 15.79 5.86
CA TYR A 321 4.04 15.16 4.54
C TYR A 321 3.63 16.09 3.39
N PRO A 322 4.50 16.33 2.39
CA PRO A 322 5.93 16.03 2.30
C PRO A 322 6.77 16.79 3.33
N GLY A 323 7.91 16.23 3.69
CA GLY A 323 8.81 16.82 4.67
C GLY A 323 10.15 16.09 4.76
N LYS A 324 10.50 15.56 5.92
CA LYS A 324 11.77 14.85 6.15
C LYS A 324 11.89 13.51 5.39
N ASP A 325 10.81 12.97 4.87
CA ASP A 325 10.77 11.87 3.90
C ASP A 325 11.58 12.18 2.63
N PHE A 326 11.61 13.44 2.19
CA PHE A 326 12.53 13.90 1.17
C PHE A 326 14.01 13.65 1.54
N ASN A 327 14.41 13.93 2.76
CA ASN A 327 15.78 13.67 3.21
C ASN A 327 16.08 12.16 3.26
N ASP A 328 15.11 11.34 3.64
CA ASP A 328 15.26 9.88 3.62
C ASP A 328 15.58 9.38 2.21
N LEU A 329 14.89 9.90 1.20
CA LEU A 329 15.14 9.57 -0.21
C LEU A 329 16.52 10.05 -0.67
N MET A 330 16.90 11.30 -0.36
CA MET A 330 18.18 11.87 -0.80
C MET A 330 19.36 11.18 -0.14
N ASN A 331 19.27 10.80 1.14
CA ASN A 331 20.31 10.03 1.82
C ASN A 331 20.50 8.64 1.19
N GLY A 332 19.41 8.01 0.70
CA GLY A 332 19.51 6.78 -0.07
C GLY A 332 20.25 6.97 -1.40
N VAL A 333 19.96 8.06 -2.11
CA VAL A 333 20.69 8.42 -3.33
C VAL A 333 22.18 8.66 -3.04
N ASP A 334 22.50 9.40 -1.95
CA ASP A 334 23.89 9.66 -1.56
C ASP A 334 24.64 8.36 -1.22
N LEU A 335 23.97 7.41 -0.54
CA LEU A 335 24.55 6.11 -0.26
C LEU A 335 24.91 5.36 -1.54
N VAL A 336 24.02 5.36 -2.54
CA VAL A 336 24.26 4.63 -3.80
C VAL A 336 25.37 5.30 -4.62
N ILE A 337 25.41 6.64 -4.66
CA ILE A 337 26.51 7.40 -5.28
C ILE A 337 27.85 7.05 -4.63
N SER A 338 27.89 6.95 -3.31
CA SER A 338 29.12 6.62 -2.56
C SER A 338 29.72 5.26 -2.92
N ARG A 339 28.96 4.37 -3.58
CA ARG A 339 29.44 3.08 -4.10
C ARG A 339 30.37 3.25 -5.32
N GLY A 340 30.37 4.40 -6.00
CA GLY A 340 31.31 4.76 -7.04
C GLY A 340 30.94 4.30 -8.46
N TYR A 341 29.84 3.61 -8.64
CA TYR A 341 29.37 3.10 -9.94
C TYR A 341 28.17 3.86 -10.52
N ILE A 342 27.76 5.01 -9.94
CA ILE A 342 26.68 5.81 -10.48
C ILE A 342 27.21 6.97 -11.33
N ASP A 343 26.63 7.11 -12.50
CA ASP A 343 26.78 8.31 -13.32
C ASP A 343 25.84 9.41 -12.80
N GLU A 344 26.40 10.34 -12.03
CA GLU A 344 25.64 11.42 -11.39
C GLU A 344 25.00 12.40 -12.39
N GLN A 345 25.42 12.39 -13.67
CA GLN A 345 24.79 13.20 -14.72
C GLN A 345 23.52 12.54 -15.27
N ASN A 346 23.33 11.24 -15.01
CA ASN A 346 22.24 10.41 -15.52
C ASN A 346 21.42 9.81 -14.37
N MET A 347 20.93 10.67 -13.47
CA MET A 347 20.02 10.27 -12.39
C MET A 347 18.60 10.67 -12.72
N PHE A 348 17.65 9.78 -12.46
CA PHE A 348 16.22 9.94 -12.75
C PHE A 348 15.36 9.62 -11.53
N VAL A 349 14.21 10.26 -11.41
CA VAL A 349 13.28 10.02 -10.30
C VAL A 349 11.85 9.86 -10.80
N TYR A 350 11.13 8.90 -10.26
CA TYR A 350 9.72 8.69 -10.60
C TYR A 350 8.92 8.05 -9.46
N GLY A 351 7.61 8.26 -9.50
CA GLY A 351 6.66 7.62 -8.61
C GLY A 351 5.23 7.98 -8.93
N CYS A 352 4.28 7.20 -8.40
CA CYS A 352 2.84 7.41 -8.59
C CYS A 352 2.16 7.66 -7.24
N SER A 353 1.07 8.45 -7.24
CA SER A 353 0.29 8.75 -6.03
C SER A 353 1.15 9.47 -4.99
N GLY A 354 1.33 8.93 -3.78
CA GLY A 354 2.30 9.44 -2.81
C GLY A 354 3.72 9.55 -3.39
N GLY A 355 4.14 8.61 -4.24
CA GLY A 355 5.40 8.72 -5.00
C GLY A 355 5.40 9.86 -6.01
N GLY A 356 4.26 10.17 -6.61
CA GLY A 356 4.08 11.34 -7.47
C GLY A 356 4.15 12.66 -6.72
N VAL A 357 3.59 12.71 -5.50
CA VAL A 357 3.76 13.84 -4.55
C VAL A 357 5.24 14.09 -4.29
N LEU A 358 5.96 13.04 -3.86
CA LEU A 358 7.37 13.15 -3.51
C LEU A 358 8.26 13.43 -4.73
N THR A 359 7.94 12.87 -5.91
CA THR A 359 8.65 13.23 -7.15
C THR A 359 8.47 14.72 -7.49
N SER A 360 7.24 15.24 -7.42
CA SER A 360 6.95 16.66 -7.63
C SER A 360 7.61 17.55 -6.57
N TRP A 361 7.72 17.06 -5.34
CA TRP A 361 8.42 17.74 -4.25
C TRP A 361 9.94 17.77 -4.49
N VAL A 362 10.53 16.63 -4.88
CA VAL A 362 11.96 16.48 -5.17
C VAL A 362 12.40 17.50 -6.21
N VAL A 363 11.73 17.59 -7.36
CA VAL A 363 12.13 18.51 -8.44
C VAL A 363 11.96 19.99 -8.08
N GLY A 364 11.13 20.32 -7.07
CA GLY A 364 11.00 21.67 -6.52
C GLY A 364 12.06 22.02 -5.46
N HIS A 365 12.86 21.03 -4.99
CA HIS A 365 13.81 21.19 -3.88
C HIS A 365 15.25 20.78 -4.23
N THR A 366 15.49 20.18 -5.38
CA THR A 366 16.83 19.80 -5.86
C THR A 366 16.85 19.73 -7.38
N ASP A 367 18.01 20.00 -7.97
CA ASP A 367 18.30 19.92 -9.39
C ASP A 367 19.20 18.72 -9.77
N ARG A 368 19.35 17.75 -8.86
CA ARG A 368 20.25 16.58 -9.02
C ARG A 368 19.82 15.61 -10.13
N PHE A 369 18.56 15.62 -10.52
CA PHE A 369 18.01 14.65 -11.47
C PHE A 369 17.97 15.23 -12.88
N ALA A 370 18.45 14.48 -13.86
CA ALA A 370 18.43 14.85 -15.27
C ALA A 370 17.01 14.89 -15.85
N ALA A 371 16.11 14.05 -15.36
CA ALA A 371 14.67 14.12 -15.65
C ALA A 371 13.84 13.42 -14.56
N ALA A 372 12.55 13.73 -14.54
CA ALA A 372 11.59 13.17 -13.58
C ALA A 372 10.29 12.72 -14.26
N SER A 373 9.56 11.81 -13.61
CA SER A 373 8.19 11.46 -13.99
C SER A 373 7.29 11.38 -12.75
N ALA A 374 6.45 12.41 -12.55
CA ALA A 374 5.48 12.44 -11.47
C ALA A 374 4.15 11.89 -11.96
N ASN A 375 3.81 10.68 -11.54
CA ASN A 375 2.62 9.98 -12.02
C ASN A 375 1.49 10.10 -11.01
N CYS A 376 0.26 10.34 -11.47
CA CYS A 376 -0.93 10.53 -10.64
C CYS A 376 -0.64 11.31 -9.33
N PRO A 377 0.00 12.50 -9.41
CA PRO A 377 0.49 13.22 -8.23
C PRO A 377 -0.63 13.96 -7.51
N VAL A 378 -0.41 14.29 -6.23
CA VAL A 378 -1.05 15.41 -5.57
C VAL A 378 -0.07 16.58 -5.57
N THR A 379 -0.44 17.68 -6.17
CA THR A 379 0.43 18.86 -6.33
C THR A 379 -0.06 20.09 -5.58
N ASN A 380 -1.34 20.11 -5.23
CA ASN A 380 -1.99 21.19 -4.51
C ASN A 380 -2.94 20.63 -3.43
N TRP A 381 -2.47 20.58 -2.19
CA TRP A 381 -3.25 20.05 -1.07
C TRP A 381 -4.50 20.86 -0.77
N LEU A 382 -4.49 22.17 -1.06
CA LEU A 382 -5.64 23.03 -0.80
C LEU A 382 -6.87 22.61 -1.62
N SER A 383 -6.68 22.28 -2.91
CA SER A 383 -7.76 21.80 -3.77
C SER A 383 -7.99 20.30 -3.63
N PHE A 384 -6.93 19.52 -3.37
CA PHE A 384 -6.99 18.07 -3.29
C PHE A 384 -7.93 17.56 -2.19
N VAL A 385 -7.84 18.10 -0.96
CA VAL A 385 -8.64 17.61 0.18
C VAL A 385 -10.14 17.73 -0.04
N GLY A 386 -10.60 18.64 -0.93
CA GLY A 386 -11.99 18.81 -1.29
C GLY A 386 -12.41 18.15 -2.60
N THR A 387 -11.45 17.57 -3.35
CA THR A 387 -11.70 17.00 -4.69
C THR A 387 -11.28 15.53 -4.83
N THR A 388 -10.66 14.93 -3.82
CA THR A 388 -10.39 13.50 -3.77
C THR A 388 -11.66 12.71 -3.43
N ASP A 389 -11.67 11.42 -3.74
CA ASP A 389 -12.72 10.48 -3.31
C ASP A 389 -12.63 10.08 -1.83
N GLY A 390 -11.59 10.50 -1.13
CA GLY A 390 -11.36 10.22 0.28
C GLY A 390 -11.50 11.45 1.16
N ILE A 391 -12.71 11.79 1.60
CA ILE A 391 -12.98 12.96 2.48
C ILE A 391 -12.10 12.98 3.74
N GLY A 392 -11.63 11.84 4.21
CA GLY A 392 -10.76 11.71 5.38
C GLY A 392 -9.44 12.49 5.27
N TRP A 393 -9.00 12.88 4.07
CA TRP A 393 -7.76 13.63 3.85
C TRP A 393 -7.73 14.99 4.55
N TYR A 394 -8.86 15.64 4.80
CA TYR A 394 -8.93 16.86 5.61
C TYR A 394 -8.26 16.70 6.97
N ARG A 395 -8.30 15.49 7.56
CA ARG A 395 -7.76 15.21 8.91
C ARG A 395 -6.26 14.90 8.93
N ASN A 396 -5.59 14.92 7.78
CA ASN A 396 -4.13 14.83 7.69
C ASN A 396 -3.45 16.19 7.85
N PHE A 397 -4.23 17.21 8.17
CA PHE A 397 -3.80 18.54 8.51
C PHE A 397 -4.31 18.91 9.91
N GLU A 398 -3.54 19.68 10.63
CA GLU A 398 -3.90 20.10 11.99
C GLU A 398 -5.13 21.01 12.00
N LYS A 399 -5.27 21.84 10.94
CA LYS A 399 -6.39 22.76 10.76
C LYS A 399 -7.05 22.53 9.41
N PHE A 400 -8.33 22.84 9.31
CA PHE A 400 -9.02 22.87 8.03
C PHE A 400 -8.55 24.04 7.17
N PRO A 401 -8.63 23.94 5.81
CA PRO A 401 -8.13 25.00 4.94
C PRO A 401 -8.89 26.35 5.07
N TRP A 402 -10.14 26.33 5.48
CA TRP A 402 -10.92 27.55 5.75
C TRP A 402 -10.59 28.21 7.09
N ASP A 403 -9.95 27.49 8.02
CA ASP A 403 -9.46 28.04 9.28
C ASP A 403 -8.04 28.60 9.11
N ASP A 404 -7.15 27.84 8.42
CA ASP A 404 -5.78 28.24 8.12
C ASP A 404 -5.21 27.41 6.97
N PRO A 405 -5.07 27.97 5.75
CA PRO A 405 -4.55 27.24 4.59
C PRO A 405 -3.01 27.11 4.56
N SER A 406 -2.28 27.70 5.49
CA SER A 406 -0.82 27.84 5.43
C SER A 406 -0.10 26.52 5.24
N GLU A 407 -0.46 25.48 6.01
CA GLU A 407 0.16 24.16 5.90
C GLU A 407 -0.21 23.44 4.62
N HIS A 408 -1.44 23.61 4.12
CA HIS A 408 -1.85 23.07 2.82
C HIS A 408 -0.98 23.64 1.70
N LEU A 409 -0.78 24.97 1.68
CA LEU A 409 0.06 25.62 0.68
C LEU A 409 1.53 25.27 0.85
N ARG A 410 2.07 25.35 2.07
CA ARG A 410 3.48 25.05 2.36
C ARG A 410 3.88 23.64 1.92
N ARG A 411 2.99 22.67 2.02
CA ARG A 411 3.24 21.26 1.63
C ARG A 411 2.84 20.94 0.19
N SER A 412 2.32 21.90 -0.57
CA SER A 412 1.94 21.71 -1.97
C SER A 412 3.14 21.86 -2.91
N PRO A 413 3.53 20.82 -3.66
CA PRO A 413 4.60 20.91 -4.67
C PRO A 413 4.42 22.06 -5.66
N LEU A 414 3.17 22.42 -6.00
CA LEU A 414 2.84 23.53 -6.89
C LEU A 414 3.44 24.86 -6.43
N MET A 415 3.55 25.09 -5.12
CA MET A 415 4.10 26.35 -4.58
C MET A 415 5.61 26.48 -4.82
N TYR A 416 6.28 25.40 -5.19
CA TYR A 416 7.72 25.34 -5.45
C TYR A 416 8.05 25.18 -6.94
N VAL A 417 7.05 25.23 -7.82
CA VAL A 417 7.25 25.08 -9.26
C VAL A 417 8.22 26.11 -9.86
N GLY A 418 8.31 27.28 -9.24
CA GLY A 418 9.27 28.32 -9.63
C GLY A 418 10.75 27.92 -9.46
N ASN A 419 11.05 26.89 -8.70
CA ASN A 419 12.39 26.35 -8.52
C ASN A 419 12.73 25.21 -9.49
N VAL A 420 11.72 24.67 -10.21
CA VAL A 420 11.90 23.48 -11.04
C VAL A 420 12.67 23.83 -12.30
N THR A 421 13.80 23.15 -12.48
CA THR A 421 14.61 23.19 -13.70
C THR A 421 14.65 21.82 -14.39
N THR A 422 14.36 20.76 -13.64
CA THR A 422 14.38 19.37 -14.11
C THR A 422 13.22 19.10 -15.10
N PRO A 423 13.52 18.62 -16.32
CA PRO A 423 12.49 18.15 -17.25
C PRO A 423 11.58 17.14 -16.60
N THR A 424 10.26 17.42 -16.56
CA THR A 424 9.30 16.63 -15.76
C THR A 424 8.13 16.15 -16.61
N MET A 425 7.99 14.84 -16.78
CA MET A 425 6.82 14.20 -17.36
C MET A 425 5.75 13.93 -16.29
N LEU A 426 4.49 13.97 -16.72
CA LEU A 426 3.34 13.65 -15.90
C LEU A 426 2.51 12.57 -16.58
N MET A 427 2.09 11.55 -15.84
CA MET A 427 1.20 10.48 -16.35
C MET A 427 0.05 10.27 -15.39
N THR A 428 -1.21 10.26 -15.88
CA THR A 428 -2.38 10.09 -15.01
C THR A 428 -3.53 9.44 -15.77
N GLY A 429 -4.33 8.63 -15.07
CA GLY A 429 -5.61 8.14 -15.56
C GLY A 429 -6.63 9.26 -15.63
N VAL A 430 -7.35 9.37 -16.75
CA VAL A 430 -8.37 10.44 -16.93
C VAL A 430 -9.53 10.27 -15.94
N GLY A 431 -9.83 9.03 -15.54
CA GLY A 431 -10.87 8.72 -14.56
C GLY A 431 -10.41 8.76 -13.10
N ASP A 432 -9.18 9.19 -12.82
CA ASP A 432 -8.63 9.21 -11.46
C ASP A 432 -9.44 10.12 -10.54
N LEU A 433 -10.09 9.53 -9.55
CA LEU A 433 -10.83 10.24 -8.50
C LEU A 433 -10.07 10.30 -7.17
N ARG A 434 -9.03 9.47 -7.00
CA ARG A 434 -8.17 9.45 -5.82
C ARG A 434 -7.20 10.63 -5.80
N THR A 435 -6.45 10.80 -6.91
CA THR A 435 -5.64 11.99 -7.18
C THR A 435 -6.16 12.63 -8.48
N PRO A 436 -7.23 13.44 -8.38
CA PRO A 436 -7.99 13.87 -9.54
C PRO A 436 -7.14 14.49 -10.64
N MET A 437 -7.47 14.18 -11.92
CA MET A 437 -6.74 14.65 -13.10
C MET A 437 -6.36 16.15 -13.07
N PRO A 438 -7.19 17.08 -12.53
CA PRO A 438 -6.81 18.49 -12.36
C PRO A 438 -5.53 18.73 -11.55
N GLN A 439 -5.13 17.84 -10.63
CA GLN A 439 -3.86 17.95 -9.91
C GLN A 439 -2.66 17.85 -10.88
N THR A 440 -2.76 16.95 -11.85
CA THR A 440 -1.76 16.80 -12.92
C THR A 440 -1.79 17.97 -13.91
N GLU A 441 -3.00 18.39 -14.32
CA GLU A 441 -3.19 19.48 -15.28
C GLU A 441 -2.69 20.83 -14.74
N GLU A 442 -2.96 21.12 -13.45
CA GLU A 442 -2.50 22.32 -12.76
C GLU A 442 -0.96 22.41 -12.73
N TYR A 443 -0.31 21.32 -12.36
CA TYR A 443 1.15 21.27 -12.29
C TYR A 443 1.80 21.33 -13.68
N TYR A 444 1.23 20.63 -14.67
CA TYR A 444 1.65 20.73 -16.07
C TYR A 444 1.58 22.16 -16.60
N ALA A 445 0.47 22.84 -16.38
CA ALA A 445 0.30 24.22 -16.81
C ALA A 445 1.33 25.15 -16.14
N ALA A 446 1.58 24.97 -14.85
CA ALA A 446 2.58 25.73 -14.10
C ALA A 446 4.00 25.51 -14.64
N LEU A 447 4.41 24.26 -14.90
CA LEU A 447 5.70 23.93 -15.52
C LEU A 447 5.84 24.59 -16.89
N LYS A 448 4.77 24.58 -17.73
CA LYS A 448 4.77 25.28 -19.02
C LYS A 448 4.95 26.79 -18.90
N VAL A 449 4.27 27.40 -17.95
CA VAL A 449 4.40 28.85 -17.69
C VAL A 449 5.83 29.19 -17.22
N MET A 450 6.45 28.32 -16.45
CA MET A 450 7.85 28.49 -16.00
C MET A 450 8.89 28.15 -17.08
N GLY A 451 8.46 27.67 -18.26
CA GLY A 451 9.36 27.31 -19.36
C GLY A 451 10.10 25.97 -19.15
N VAL A 452 9.68 25.17 -18.18
CA VAL A 452 10.25 23.83 -17.94
C VAL A 452 9.81 22.89 -19.04
N GLU A 453 10.74 22.09 -19.56
CA GLU A 453 10.41 21.04 -20.52
C GLU A 453 9.54 19.99 -19.84
N THR A 454 8.32 19.78 -20.36
CA THR A 454 7.34 18.90 -19.76
C THR A 454 6.45 18.24 -20.78
N ALA A 455 6.02 17.02 -20.49
CA ALA A 455 5.02 16.25 -21.23
C ALA A 455 3.92 15.78 -20.28
N MET A 456 2.69 15.65 -20.81
CA MET A 456 1.58 15.08 -20.05
C MET A 456 0.96 13.92 -20.84
N ILE A 457 0.98 12.73 -20.24
CA ILE A 457 0.38 11.51 -20.80
C ILE A 457 -0.93 11.24 -20.06
N ARG A 458 -2.04 11.17 -20.80
CA ARG A 458 -3.37 10.92 -20.28
C ARG A 458 -3.84 9.53 -20.71
N PHE A 459 -4.13 8.67 -19.75
CA PHE A 459 -4.64 7.32 -20.01
C PHE A 459 -6.18 7.32 -19.92
N ASN A 460 -6.85 7.27 -21.05
CA ASN A 460 -8.32 7.46 -21.13
C ASN A 460 -9.13 6.42 -20.37
N ASN A 461 -8.63 5.19 -20.22
CA ASN A 461 -9.34 4.08 -19.59
C ASN A 461 -8.70 3.68 -18.25
N GLU A 462 -7.99 4.59 -17.59
CA GLU A 462 -7.40 4.37 -16.30
C GLU A 462 -8.07 5.26 -15.25
N TRP A 463 -8.18 4.69 -14.07
CA TRP A 463 -8.54 5.35 -12.82
C TRP A 463 -7.27 5.75 -12.08
N HIS A 464 -7.22 5.57 -10.75
CA HIS A 464 -6.01 5.85 -10.00
C HIS A 464 -4.88 4.90 -10.41
N GLY A 465 -3.83 5.45 -11.00
CA GLY A 465 -2.72 4.73 -11.62
C GLY A 465 -2.66 4.91 -13.14
N THR A 466 -1.78 4.15 -13.79
CA THR A 466 -1.53 4.21 -15.23
C THR A 466 -1.36 2.82 -15.86
N SER A 467 -1.58 1.74 -15.10
CA SER A 467 -1.11 0.40 -15.45
C SER A 467 -2.07 -0.73 -15.05
N SER A 468 -3.38 -0.45 -15.03
CA SER A 468 -4.39 -1.45 -14.63
C SER A 468 -4.61 -2.55 -15.67
N THR A 469 -4.23 -2.30 -16.92
CA THR A 469 -4.27 -3.28 -18.00
C THR A 469 -2.85 -3.61 -18.48
N PRO A 470 -2.57 -4.84 -18.99
CA PRO A 470 -1.26 -5.21 -19.49
C PRO A 470 -0.69 -4.23 -20.54
N SER A 471 -1.53 -3.77 -21.46
CA SER A 471 -1.12 -2.81 -22.50
C SER A 471 -0.76 -1.44 -21.93
N ASN A 472 -1.47 -0.96 -20.93
CA ASN A 472 -1.17 0.31 -20.29
C ASN A 472 0.03 0.20 -19.35
N PHE A 473 0.21 -0.96 -18.70
CA PHE A 473 1.44 -1.26 -17.96
C PHE A 473 2.67 -1.13 -18.86
N LEU A 474 2.68 -1.81 -20.01
CA LEU A 474 3.79 -1.72 -20.97
C LEU A 474 4.00 -0.28 -21.48
N ARG A 475 2.92 0.43 -21.84
CA ARG A 475 3.00 1.83 -22.26
C ARG A 475 3.61 2.74 -21.19
N THR A 476 3.22 2.55 -19.93
CA THR A 476 3.77 3.32 -18.80
C THR A 476 5.28 3.14 -18.70
N GLN A 477 5.78 1.89 -18.77
CA GLN A 477 7.21 1.60 -18.72
C GLN A 477 7.95 2.17 -19.94
N LEU A 478 7.37 2.02 -21.15
CA LEU A 478 7.97 2.56 -22.39
C LEU A 478 8.04 4.09 -22.36
N PHE A 479 6.97 4.79 -21.97
CA PHE A 479 6.98 6.25 -21.86
C PHE A 479 8.00 6.73 -20.83
N LEU A 480 8.09 6.06 -19.68
CA LEU A 480 9.06 6.38 -18.64
C LEU A 480 10.49 6.26 -19.18
N ARG A 481 10.83 5.12 -19.77
CA ARG A 481 12.17 4.86 -20.31
C ARG A 481 12.53 5.81 -21.46
N GLU A 482 11.64 6.03 -22.43
CA GLU A 482 11.88 6.92 -23.54
C GLU A 482 12.01 8.39 -23.10
N TRP A 483 11.28 8.79 -22.05
CA TRP A 483 11.45 10.10 -21.44
C TRP A 483 12.84 10.26 -20.85
N PHE A 484 13.31 9.29 -20.06
CA PHE A 484 14.63 9.34 -19.43
C PHE A 484 15.75 9.27 -20.44
N LYS A 485 15.68 8.37 -21.42
CA LYS A 485 16.67 8.28 -22.51
C LYS A 485 16.88 9.61 -23.25
N ARG A 486 15.85 10.41 -23.38
CA ARG A 486 15.93 11.73 -24.04
C ARG A 486 16.90 12.68 -23.33
N TYR A 487 17.12 12.49 -22.05
CA TYR A 487 17.97 13.35 -21.21
C TYR A 487 19.23 12.65 -20.72
N GLU A 488 19.51 11.43 -21.18
CA GLU A 488 20.78 10.76 -20.93
C GLU A 488 21.91 11.49 -21.67
N GLN A 489 22.95 11.87 -20.91
CA GLN A 489 24.13 12.51 -21.44
C GLN A 489 25.18 11.44 -21.81
N GLY A 490 25.89 11.63 -22.94
CA GLY A 490 27.02 10.78 -23.32
C GLY A 490 26.68 9.43 -23.95
N ARG A 491 25.40 9.02 -24.00
CA ARG A 491 24.97 7.82 -24.76
C ARG A 491 24.55 8.22 -26.17
N SER A 492 25.21 7.67 -27.19
CA SER A 492 24.75 7.79 -28.59
C SER A 492 23.44 6.99 -28.73
N VAL A 493 22.34 7.69 -28.96
CA VAL A 493 21.05 7.04 -29.28
C VAL A 493 21.20 6.45 -30.70
N THR A 494 21.36 5.15 -30.81
CA THR A 494 21.20 4.43 -32.07
C THR A 494 19.70 4.11 -32.20
N PHE A 495 19.01 4.79 -33.11
CA PHE A 495 17.62 4.53 -33.50
C PHE A 495 17.51 3.24 -34.30
#